data_2892b6aeb2dc60226b2d4ce5a98e7cd7
#
_entry.id   2892b6aeb2dc60226b2d4ce5a98e7cd7
#
_cell.length_a   1.000
_cell.length_b   1.000
_cell.length_c   1.000
_cell.angle_alpha   90.00
_cell.angle_beta   90.00
_cell.angle_gamma   90.00
#
_symmetry.space_group_name_H-M   'P 1'
#
loop_
_entity.id
_entity.type
_entity.pdbx_description
1 polymer ?
#
loop_
_entity_poly.entity_id
_entity_poly.type
_entity_poly.pdbx_seq_one_letter_code
_entity_poly.pdbx_strand_id
1 'polypeptide(L)'
;GQRLVAVSDMPKLEWEFKLIESEKKNAFALPGGKVAIYTGLLAVAKNEAGLATIMSHEIAHVIARHGAQRMTQQMLLQGAMLGAGLSMQNNTQRNIILSALGVGVLYGFTLPFSRSHESEADQIGLLYMARAGYDPNEALQFWQRFSQVKGGKAPPEWASTHPADATRMQGLRNFLARAKYDYQNVKMKYGLGQTFNLPQPKPSPGKPKPVPGVSVEALTP
;
A
#
# COMPACT_ATOMS: atom_id res chain seq x y z
N GLY A 1 11.09 10.84 2.96
CA GLY A 1 9.80 11.54 2.87
C GLY A 1 9.97 13.01 2.53
N GLN A 2 10.74 13.76 3.30
CA GLN A 2 10.85 15.22 3.15
C GLN A 2 11.27 15.67 1.74
N ARG A 3 12.21 14.97 1.09
CA ARG A 3 12.61 15.30 -0.29
C ARG A 3 11.47 15.11 -1.30
N LEU A 4 10.64 14.09 -1.09
CA LEU A 4 9.51 13.79 -1.99
C LEU A 4 8.41 14.83 -1.85
N VAL A 5 8.05 15.20 -0.61
CA VAL A 5 6.98 16.19 -0.40
C VAL A 5 7.42 17.61 -0.80
N ALA A 6 8.70 17.92 -0.71
CA ALA A 6 9.23 19.23 -1.15
C ALA A 6 8.99 19.51 -2.65
N VAL A 7 8.88 18.46 -3.47
CA VAL A 7 8.61 18.57 -4.93
C VAL A 7 7.19 18.17 -5.30
N SER A 8 6.33 17.89 -4.31
CA SER A 8 4.94 17.53 -4.50
C SER A 8 4.03 18.74 -4.64
N ASP A 9 2.78 18.51 -5.06
CA ASP A 9 1.78 19.59 -5.21
C ASP A 9 1.25 20.09 -3.86
N MET A 10 1.57 19.44 -2.74
CA MET A 10 1.17 19.87 -1.40
C MET A 10 2.36 19.93 -0.41
N PRO A 11 3.41 20.70 -0.69
CA PRO A 11 4.61 20.73 0.15
C PRO A 11 4.38 21.33 1.54
N LYS A 12 3.33 22.12 1.70
CA LYS A 12 2.98 22.81 2.97
C LYS A 12 2.04 21.99 3.87
N LEU A 13 1.58 20.82 3.43
CA LEU A 13 0.78 19.93 4.29
C LEU A 13 1.65 19.46 5.47
N GLU A 14 1.05 19.27 6.62
CA GLU A 14 1.75 18.75 7.82
C GLU A 14 2.09 17.27 7.66
N TRP A 15 3.15 17.00 6.90
CA TRP A 15 3.61 15.64 6.63
C TRP A 15 4.31 15.02 7.84
N GLU A 16 3.91 13.82 8.18
CA GLU A 16 4.54 12.98 9.21
C GLU A 16 4.88 11.62 8.62
N PHE A 17 6.14 11.17 8.84
CA PHE A 17 6.63 9.88 8.34
C PHE A 17 7.03 9.02 9.51
N LYS A 18 6.50 7.79 9.56
CA LYS A 18 6.84 6.81 10.59
C LYS A 18 7.34 5.50 10.00
N LEU A 19 8.41 4.97 10.58
CA LEU A 19 8.84 3.60 10.38
C LEU A 19 8.29 2.76 11.54
N ILE A 20 7.53 1.72 11.19
CA ILE A 20 6.93 0.80 12.16
C ILE A 20 7.72 -0.50 12.14
N GLU A 21 8.25 -0.92 13.29
CA GLU A 21 8.93 -2.19 13.42
C GLU A 21 7.93 -3.34 13.30
N SER A 22 8.02 -4.08 12.19
CA SER A 22 7.16 -5.24 11.91
C SER A 22 7.72 -6.03 10.72
N GLU A 23 7.60 -7.35 10.75
CA GLU A 23 7.94 -8.22 9.62
C GLU A 23 6.93 -8.14 8.46
N LYS A 24 5.77 -7.54 8.70
CA LYS A 24 4.75 -7.35 7.68
C LYS A 24 5.28 -6.48 6.54
N LYS A 25 4.94 -6.83 5.31
CA LYS A 25 5.28 -6.06 4.12
C LYS A 25 4.12 -5.12 3.80
N ASN A 26 4.08 -3.99 4.50
CA ASN A 26 3.01 -3.01 4.40
C ASN A 26 3.52 -1.57 4.42
N ALA A 27 2.75 -0.68 3.82
CA ALA A 27 2.84 0.76 3.92
C ALA A 27 1.43 1.33 3.79
N PHE A 28 1.19 2.51 4.29
CA PHE A 28 -0.07 3.20 4.09
C PHE A 28 0.10 4.70 4.31
N ALA A 29 -0.80 5.46 3.70
CA ALA A 29 -0.97 6.87 3.97
C ALA A 29 -2.40 7.17 4.43
N LEU A 30 -2.51 8.06 5.42
CA LEU A 30 -3.79 8.57 5.92
C LEU A 30 -4.03 9.97 5.38
N PRO A 31 -5.28 10.38 5.22
CA PRO A 31 -5.62 11.77 4.95
C PRO A 31 -4.95 12.71 5.97
N GLY A 32 -4.47 13.87 5.48
CA GLY A 32 -3.74 14.81 6.35
C GLY A 32 -2.23 14.61 6.40
N GLY A 33 -1.65 13.74 5.53
CA GLY A 33 -0.19 13.66 5.34
C GLY A 33 0.55 12.71 6.29
N LYS A 34 -0.13 11.74 6.90
CA LYS A 34 0.48 10.74 7.77
C LYS A 34 0.86 9.51 6.96
N VAL A 35 2.15 9.21 6.81
CA VAL A 35 2.67 8.09 6.02
C VAL A 35 3.43 7.14 6.92
N ALA A 36 3.10 5.86 6.88
CA ALA A 36 3.78 4.83 7.64
C ALA A 36 4.32 3.72 6.72
N ILE A 37 5.52 3.25 7.03
CA ILE A 37 6.20 2.15 6.35
C ILE A 37 6.58 1.11 7.39
N TYR A 38 6.35 -0.16 7.10
CA TYR A 38 6.78 -1.26 7.96
C TYR A 38 8.18 -1.73 7.57
N THR A 39 8.99 -2.08 8.57
CA THR A 39 10.39 -2.52 8.35
C THR A 39 10.49 -3.73 7.43
N GLY A 40 9.49 -4.64 7.45
CA GLY A 40 9.46 -5.80 6.55
C GLY A 40 9.40 -5.45 5.06
N LEU A 41 8.97 -4.23 4.70
CA LEU A 41 8.94 -3.78 3.31
C LEU A 41 10.31 -3.29 2.82
N LEU A 42 11.20 -2.90 3.74
CA LEU A 42 12.56 -2.41 3.41
C LEU A 42 13.39 -3.48 2.70
N ALA A 43 13.18 -4.76 3.02
CA ALA A 43 13.87 -5.86 2.35
C ALA A 43 13.53 -5.95 0.85
N VAL A 44 12.30 -5.56 0.48
CA VAL A 44 11.85 -5.52 -0.93
C VAL A 44 12.30 -4.21 -1.58
N ALA A 45 12.26 -3.11 -0.85
CA ALA A 45 12.75 -1.81 -1.30
C ALA A 45 14.24 -1.86 -1.67
N LYS A 46 15.05 -2.61 -0.91
CA LYS A 46 16.49 -2.80 -1.06
C LYS A 46 17.35 -1.56 -0.80
N ASN A 47 16.94 -0.41 -1.31
CA ASN A 47 17.71 0.83 -1.31
C ASN A 47 16.80 2.05 -1.15
N GLU A 48 17.41 3.23 -1.04
CA GLU A 48 16.68 4.49 -0.86
C GLU A 48 15.75 4.82 -2.05
N ALA A 49 16.14 4.49 -3.28
CA ALA A 49 15.29 4.73 -4.45
C ALA A 49 14.07 3.79 -4.49
N GLY A 50 14.23 2.52 -4.08
CA GLY A 50 13.10 1.61 -3.90
C GLY A 50 12.16 2.04 -2.77
N LEU A 51 12.70 2.58 -1.68
CA LEU A 51 11.89 3.19 -0.63
C LEU A 51 11.18 4.45 -1.13
N ALA A 52 11.85 5.27 -1.95
CA ALA A 52 11.25 6.43 -2.56
C ALA A 52 10.07 6.06 -3.49
N THR A 53 10.14 4.92 -4.19
CA THR A 53 9.03 4.38 -4.98
C THR A 53 7.78 4.15 -4.12
N ILE A 54 7.93 3.47 -2.98
CA ILE A 54 6.82 3.20 -2.06
C ILE A 54 6.27 4.51 -1.50
N MET A 55 7.15 5.34 -0.97
CA MET A 55 6.75 6.59 -0.31
C MET A 55 6.10 7.57 -1.26
N SER A 56 6.60 7.72 -2.48
CA SER A 56 6.02 8.61 -3.49
C SER A 56 4.63 8.14 -3.94
N HIS A 57 4.42 6.83 -4.02
CA HIS A 57 3.11 6.22 -4.30
C HIS A 57 2.10 6.53 -3.16
N GLU A 58 2.49 6.35 -1.91
CA GLU A 58 1.65 6.68 -0.75
C GLU A 58 1.35 8.19 -0.67
N ILE A 59 2.35 9.04 -0.90
CA ILE A 59 2.18 10.49 -0.97
C ILE A 59 1.20 10.87 -2.09
N ALA A 60 1.29 10.23 -3.25
CA ALA A 60 0.37 10.45 -4.36
C ALA A 60 -1.08 10.12 -3.99
N HIS A 61 -1.33 9.04 -3.24
CA HIS A 61 -2.67 8.71 -2.74
C HIS A 61 -3.26 9.81 -1.84
N VAL A 62 -2.44 10.45 -1.01
CA VAL A 62 -2.88 11.59 -0.17
C VAL A 62 -3.23 12.78 -1.03
N ILE A 63 -2.35 13.16 -1.96
CA ILE A 63 -2.49 14.35 -2.81
C ILE A 63 -3.68 14.23 -3.75
N ALA A 64 -3.85 13.07 -4.39
CA ALA A 64 -5.00 12.77 -5.24
C ALA A 64 -6.29 12.49 -4.43
N ARG A 65 -6.21 12.51 -3.09
CA ARG A 65 -7.34 12.29 -2.17
C ARG A 65 -8.06 10.94 -2.36
N HIS A 66 -7.35 9.92 -2.82
CA HIS A 66 -7.92 8.59 -3.10
C HIS A 66 -8.60 7.97 -1.87
N GLY A 67 -8.01 8.16 -0.68
CA GLY A 67 -8.63 7.72 0.58
C GLY A 67 -9.99 8.38 0.82
N ALA A 68 -10.11 9.69 0.61
CA ALA A 68 -11.36 10.42 0.79
C ALA A 68 -12.41 10.02 -0.27
N GLN A 69 -11.99 9.87 -1.53
CA GLN A 69 -12.88 9.39 -2.61
C GLN A 69 -13.44 8.00 -2.28
N ARG A 70 -12.59 7.07 -1.83
CA ARG A 70 -13.01 5.74 -1.41
C ARG A 70 -14.00 5.79 -0.25
N MET A 71 -13.75 6.60 0.77
CA MET A 71 -14.67 6.77 1.89
C MET A 71 -16.03 7.32 1.43
N THR A 72 -16.06 8.32 0.56
CA THR A 72 -17.28 8.88 0.01
C THR A 72 -18.08 7.85 -0.79
N GLN A 73 -17.41 7.08 -1.65
CA GLN A 73 -18.05 6.01 -2.42
C GLN A 73 -18.67 4.95 -1.50
N GLN A 74 -17.97 4.57 -0.42
CA GLN A 74 -18.49 3.63 0.56
C GLN A 74 -19.69 4.17 1.32
N MET A 75 -19.63 5.43 1.76
CA MET A 75 -20.76 6.08 2.42
C MET A 75 -22.01 6.14 1.52
N LEU A 76 -21.83 6.47 0.23
CA LEU A 76 -22.92 6.49 -0.74
C LEU A 76 -23.51 5.08 -0.94
N LEU A 77 -22.66 4.07 -1.11
CA LEU A 77 -23.10 2.68 -1.25
C LEU A 77 -23.85 2.21 0.01
N GLN A 78 -23.32 2.48 1.18
CA GLN A 78 -23.95 2.13 2.45
C GLN A 78 -25.29 2.84 2.61
N GLY A 79 -25.37 4.14 2.29
CA GLY A 79 -26.61 4.90 2.33
C GLY A 79 -27.67 4.33 1.36
N ALA A 80 -27.27 3.96 0.15
CA ALA A 80 -28.16 3.32 -0.82
C ALA A 80 -28.65 1.94 -0.34
N MET A 81 -27.75 1.12 0.21
CA MET A 81 -28.12 -0.20 0.76
C MET A 81 -29.04 -0.07 1.98
N LEU A 82 -28.76 0.90 2.87
CA LEU A 82 -29.63 1.17 4.03
C LEU A 82 -31.02 1.59 3.57
N GLY A 83 -31.14 2.53 2.62
CA GLY A 83 -32.41 2.95 2.05
C GLY A 83 -33.18 1.80 1.41
N ALA A 84 -32.49 0.95 0.63
CA ALA A 84 -33.08 -0.25 0.04
C ALA A 84 -33.54 -1.23 1.13
N GLY A 85 -32.72 -1.47 2.15
CA GLY A 85 -33.07 -2.38 3.26
C GLY A 85 -34.29 -1.89 4.06
N LEU A 86 -34.37 -0.58 4.32
CA LEU A 86 -35.52 0.00 5.04
C LEU A 86 -36.83 -0.03 4.22
N SER A 87 -36.75 0.01 2.89
CA SER A 87 -37.92 -0.09 2.00
C SER A 87 -38.42 -1.52 1.79
N MET A 88 -37.67 -2.53 2.21
CA MET A 88 -38.06 -3.93 2.03
C MET A 88 -39.10 -4.39 3.07
N GLN A 89 -40.17 -5.02 2.57
CA GLN A 89 -41.19 -5.65 3.41
C GLN A 89 -40.76 -7.03 3.95
N ASN A 90 -39.83 -7.70 3.27
CA ASN A 90 -39.31 -9.00 3.70
C ASN A 90 -38.25 -8.85 4.79
N ASN A 91 -38.59 -9.22 6.01
CA ASN A 91 -37.73 -9.08 7.19
C ASN A 91 -36.39 -9.85 7.07
N THR A 92 -36.40 -11.03 6.43
CA THR A 92 -35.18 -11.85 6.28
C THR A 92 -34.19 -11.17 5.35
N GLN A 93 -34.65 -10.71 4.18
CA GLN A 93 -33.80 -10.00 3.22
C GLN A 93 -33.29 -8.66 3.79
N ARG A 94 -34.15 -7.92 4.49
CA ARG A 94 -33.76 -6.70 5.21
C ARG A 94 -32.64 -6.95 6.20
N ASN A 95 -32.76 -7.98 7.02
CA ASN A 95 -31.74 -8.31 8.05
C ASN A 95 -30.41 -8.73 7.40
N ILE A 96 -30.44 -9.45 6.28
CA ILE A 96 -29.21 -9.77 5.50
C ILE A 96 -28.50 -8.50 5.04
N ILE A 97 -29.24 -7.55 4.45
CA ILE A 97 -28.66 -6.29 3.97
C ILE A 97 -28.10 -5.48 5.14
N LEU A 98 -28.83 -5.33 6.23
CA LEU A 98 -28.37 -4.57 7.41
C LEU A 98 -27.15 -5.22 8.06
N SER A 99 -27.07 -6.54 8.10
CA SER A 99 -25.88 -7.27 8.57
C SER A 99 -24.67 -7.03 7.65
N ALA A 100 -24.87 -7.06 6.33
CA ALA A 100 -23.83 -6.78 5.36
C ALA A 100 -23.30 -5.33 5.45
N LEU A 101 -24.15 -4.36 5.80
CA LEU A 101 -23.74 -2.98 6.08
C LEU A 101 -22.78 -2.90 7.27
N GLY A 102 -23.08 -3.60 8.37
CA GLY A 102 -22.21 -3.64 9.56
C GLY A 102 -20.82 -4.20 9.24
N VAL A 103 -20.74 -5.24 8.41
CA VAL A 103 -19.48 -5.81 7.93
C VAL A 103 -18.76 -4.83 6.98
N GLY A 104 -19.49 -4.17 6.08
CA GLY A 104 -18.93 -3.21 5.12
C GLY A 104 -18.22 -2.03 5.77
N VAL A 105 -18.70 -1.53 6.91
CA VAL A 105 -18.03 -0.47 7.69
C VAL A 105 -16.66 -0.92 8.20
N LEU A 106 -16.57 -2.15 8.74
CA LEU A 106 -15.31 -2.70 9.27
C LEU A 106 -14.26 -2.93 8.18
N TYR A 107 -14.67 -3.33 6.98
CA TYR A 107 -13.77 -3.61 5.86
C TYR A 107 -13.47 -2.38 4.98
N GLY A 108 -14.13 -1.27 5.21
CA GLY A 108 -14.04 -0.08 4.37
C GLY A 108 -12.63 0.48 4.19
N PHE A 109 -11.78 0.32 5.18
CA PHE A 109 -10.36 0.72 5.12
C PHE A 109 -9.43 -0.37 4.54
N THR A 110 -9.92 -1.60 4.41
CA THR A 110 -9.11 -2.75 3.97
C THR A 110 -9.35 -3.13 2.51
N LEU A 111 -10.35 -2.54 1.85
CA LEU A 111 -10.62 -2.80 0.44
C LEU A 111 -9.51 -2.24 -0.45
N PRO A 112 -9.16 -2.94 -1.54
CA PRO A 112 -8.19 -2.43 -2.52
C PRO A 112 -8.62 -1.09 -3.10
N PHE A 113 -7.64 -0.25 -3.44
CA PHE A 113 -7.89 0.92 -4.27
C PHE A 113 -8.34 0.48 -5.67
N SER A 114 -9.09 1.34 -6.36
CA SER A 114 -9.46 1.07 -7.75
C SER A 114 -8.21 1.06 -8.64
N ARG A 115 -8.28 0.34 -9.76
CA ARG A 115 -7.17 0.31 -10.73
C ARG A 115 -6.81 1.70 -11.26
N SER A 116 -7.80 2.59 -11.41
CA SER A 116 -7.56 3.98 -11.80
C SER A 116 -6.80 4.75 -10.74
N HIS A 117 -7.14 4.63 -9.46
CA HIS A 117 -6.43 5.26 -8.35
C HIS A 117 -4.96 4.76 -8.28
N GLU A 118 -4.76 3.45 -8.48
CA GLU A 118 -3.41 2.88 -8.47
C GLU A 118 -2.56 3.41 -9.64
N SER A 119 -3.14 3.45 -10.86
CA SER A 119 -2.44 3.98 -12.03
C SER A 119 -2.11 5.47 -11.88
N GLU A 120 -3.00 6.25 -11.30
CA GLU A 120 -2.78 7.67 -11.02
C GLU A 120 -1.69 7.85 -9.96
N ALA A 121 -1.74 7.09 -8.86
CA ALA A 121 -0.72 7.13 -7.81
C ALA A 121 0.66 6.71 -8.32
N ASP A 122 0.73 5.71 -9.22
CA ASP A 122 1.98 5.31 -9.86
C ASP A 122 2.58 6.44 -10.72
N GLN A 123 1.76 7.10 -11.53
CA GLN A 123 2.21 8.17 -12.42
C GLN A 123 2.69 9.40 -11.64
N ILE A 124 1.90 9.86 -10.68
CA ILE A 124 2.24 10.99 -9.80
C ILE A 124 3.49 10.65 -8.98
N GLY A 125 3.52 9.48 -8.35
CA GLY A 125 4.63 9.02 -7.55
C GLY A 125 5.93 8.90 -8.34
N LEU A 126 5.87 8.38 -9.58
CA LEU A 126 7.02 8.30 -10.47
C LEU A 126 7.62 9.67 -10.79
N LEU A 127 6.79 10.69 -11.00
CA LEU A 127 7.25 12.05 -11.23
C LEU A 127 7.86 12.67 -9.97
N TYR A 128 7.25 12.44 -8.79
CA TYR A 128 7.79 12.97 -7.54
C TYR A 128 9.14 12.35 -7.19
N MET A 129 9.31 11.02 -7.33
CA MET A 129 10.61 10.42 -7.08
C MET A 129 11.68 10.95 -8.05
N ALA A 130 11.35 11.13 -9.33
CA ALA A 130 12.25 11.67 -10.33
C ALA A 130 12.68 13.12 -10.00
N ARG A 131 11.74 14.00 -9.69
CA ARG A 131 11.97 15.39 -9.30
C ARG A 131 12.73 15.52 -7.98
N ALA A 132 12.54 14.58 -7.08
CA ALA A 132 13.29 14.50 -5.82
C ALA A 132 14.71 13.93 -5.99
N GLY A 133 15.13 13.56 -7.21
CA GLY A 133 16.46 13.09 -7.54
C GLY A 133 16.66 11.57 -7.38
N TYR A 134 15.60 10.78 -7.32
CA TYR A 134 15.64 9.31 -7.32
C TYR A 134 15.43 8.75 -8.73
N ASP A 135 16.22 7.73 -9.10
CA ASP A 135 16.12 7.11 -10.42
C ASP A 135 14.75 6.44 -10.62
N PRO A 136 13.92 6.91 -11.58
CA PRO A 136 12.59 6.36 -11.80
C PRO A 136 12.59 4.93 -12.38
N ASN A 137 13.73 4.42 -12.88
CA ASN A 137 13.84 3.01 -13.28
C ASN A 137 13.65 2.07 -12.10
N GLU A 138 13.99 2.52 -10.89
CA GLU A 138 13.85 1.72 -9.68
C GLU A 138 12.39 1.37 -9.38
N ALA A 139 11.43 2.20 -9.80
CA ALA A 139 10.01 1.89 -9.64
C ALA A 139 9.63 0.59 -10.37
N LEU A 140 10.10 0.39 -11.62
CA LEU A 140 9.86 -0.87 -12.34
C LEU A 140 10.55 -2.05 -11.67
N GLN A 141 11.79 -1.85 -11.23
CA GLN A 141 12.56 -2.90 -10.54
C GLN A 141 11.92 -3.28 -9.20
N PHE A 142 11.45 -2.29 -8.44
CA PHE A 142 10.74 -2.52 -7.19
C PHE A 142 9.48 -3.36 -7.42
N TRP A 143 8.61 -2.99 -8.35
CA TRP A 143 7.39 -3.74 -8.65
C TRP A 143 7.67 -5.16 -9.15
N GLN A 144 8.73 -5.36 -9.94
CA GLN A 144 9.18 -6.69 -10.34
C GLN A 144 9.59 -7.54 -9.12
N ARG A 145 10.40 -6.98 -8.21
CA ARG A 145 10.76 -7.68 -6.96
C ARG A 145 9.54 -7.96 -6.10
N PHE A 146 8.66 -6.97 -5.98
CA PHE A 146 7.47 -7.10 -5.14
C PHE A 146 6.51 -8.18 -5.66
N SER A 147 6.34 -8.31 -6.97
CA SER A 147 5.52 -9.37 -7.58
C SER A 147 6.05 -10.79 -7.33
N GLN A 148 7.35 -10.91 -7.02
CA GLN A 148 7.99 -12.19 -6.70
C GLN A 148 7.90 -12.53 -5.19
N VAL A 149 7.44 -11.61 -4.36
CA VAL A 149 7.31 -11.83 -2.93
C VAL A 149 6.15 -12.80 -2.67
N LYS A 150 6.48 -13.99 -2.21
CA LYS A 150 5.47 -14.97 -1.80
C LYS A 150 4.93 -14.61 -0.42
N GLY A 151 3.63 -14.39 -0.33
CA GLY A 151 2.93 -14.06 0.92
C GLY A 151 2.51 -15.28 1.76
N GLY A 152 3.09 -16.45 1.56
CA GLY A 152 2.62 -17.68 2.20
C GLY A 152 1.23 -18.08 1.66
N LYS A 153 0.23 -18.25 2.57
CA LYS A 153 -1.16 -18.57 2.19
C LYS A 153 -1.95 -17.36 1.65
N ALA A 154 -1.46 -16.15 1.85
CA ALA A 154 -2.09 -14.89 1.40
C ALA A 154 -1.03 -13.98 0.78
N PRO A 155 -1.40 -13.05 -0.14
CA PRO A 155 -0.47 -12.06 -0.65
C PRO A 155 0.03 -11.15 0.49
N PRO A 156 1.19 -10.47 0.30
CA PRO A 156 1.61 -9.44 1.23
C PRO A 156 0.52 -8.41 1.49
N GLU A 157 0.42 -7.89 2.71
CA GLU A 157 -0.66 -7.00 3.13
C GLU A 157 -0.78 -5.76 2.20
N TRP A 158 0.35 -5.17 1.83
CA TRP A 158 0.38 -4.06 0.87
C TRP A 158 -0.12 -4.44 -0.52
N ALA A 159 0.16 -5.67 -1.00
CA ALA A 159 -0.38 -6.16 -2.27
C ALA A 159 -1.90 -6.34 -2.25
N SER A 160 -2.48 -6.55 -1.07
CA SER A 160 -3.94 -6.69 -0.91
C SER A 160 -4.67 -5.35 -1.07
N THR A 161 -4.02 -4.24 -0.70
CA THR A 161 -4.56 -2.88 -0.85
C THR A 161 -4.11 -2.21 -2.15
N HIS A 162 -2.93 -2.60 -2.69
CA HIS A 162 -2.30 -2.06 -3.91
C HIS A 162 -1.96 -3.20 -4.88
N PRO A 163 -2.96 -3.81 -5.54
CA PRO A 163 -2.71 -4.94 -6.44
C PRO A 163 -1.78 -4.56 -7.58
N ALA A 164 -0.71 -5.32 -7.75
CA ALA A 164 0.17 -5.20 -8.91
C ALA A 164 -0.43 -6.00 -10.08
N ASP A 165 -0.63 -5.35 -11.22
CA ASP A 165 -1.07 -6.00 -12.45
C ASP A 165 -0.25 -5.54 -13.66
N ALA A 166 -0.44 -6.23 -14.80
CA ALA A 166 0.27 -5.91 -16.02
C ALA A 166 -0.04 -4.51 -16.55
N THR A 167 -1.25 -4.02 -16.31
CA THR A 167 -1.69 -2.67 -16.73
C THR A 167 -0.91 -1.59 -16.01
N ARG A 168 -0.69 -1.72 -14.69
CA ARG A 168 0.14 -0.79 -13.90
C ARG A 168 1.58 -0.78 -14.40
N MET A 169 2.16 -1.95 -14.62
CA MET A 169 3.52 -2.07 -15.16
C MET A 169 3.65 -1.43 -16.54
N GLN A 170 2.65 -1.56 -17.40
CA GLN A 170 2.64 -0.89 -18.70
C GLN A 170 2.49 0.62 -18.56
N GLY A 171 1.62 1.08 -17.66
CA GLY A 171 1.46 2.49 -17.33
C GLY A 171 2.78 3.13 -16.88
N LEU A 172 3.47 2.50 -15.93
CA LEU A 172 4.79 2.96 -15.46
C LEU A 172 5.82 3.05 -16.60
N ARG A 173 5.87 2.05 -17.50
CA ARG A 173 6.77 2.10 -18.67
C ARG A 173 6.45 3.27 -19.59
N ASN A 174 5.18 3.55 -19.84
CA ASN A 174 4.76 4.65 -20.71
C ASN A 174 5.14 6.02 -20.14
N PHE A 175 5.09 6.18 -18.81
CA PHE A 175 5.47 7.42 -18.11
C PHE A 175 6.96 7.55 -17.84
N LEU A 176 7.73 6.47 -17.99
CA LEU A 176 9.14 6.43 -17.64
C LEU A 176 9.99 7.46 -18.41
N ALA A 177 9.69 7.67 -19.69
CA ALA A 177 10.41 8.65 -20.51
C ALA A 177 10.28 10.08 -19.93
N ARG A 178 9.09 10.46 -19.52
CA ARG A 178 8.81 11.75 -18.87
C ARG A 178 9.52 11.87 -17.53
N ALA A 179 9.44 10.84 -16.69
CA ALA A 179 10.11 10.83 -15.39
C ALA A 179 11.64 10.88 -15.54
N LYS A 180 12.21 10.19 -16.51
CA LYS A 180 13.65 10.28 -16.82
C LYS A 180 14.08 11.68 -17.23
N TYR A 181 13.27 12.37 -18.03
CA TYR A 181 13.55 13.75 -18.39
C TYR A 181 13.60 14.64 -17.13
N ASP A 182 12.60 14.55 -16.24
CA ASP A 182 12.59 15.29 -14.97
C ASP A 182 13.83 14.93 -14.12
N TYR A 183 14.15 13.63 -14.00
CA TYR A 183 15.31 13.16 -13.24
C TYR A 183 16.64 13.66 -13.79
N GLN A 184 16.82 13.70 -15.12
CA GLN A 184 18.05 14.18 -15.74
C GLN A 184 18.34 15.65 -15.40
N ASN A 185 17.31 16.47 -15.28
CA ASN A 185 17.41 17.89 -15.00
C ASN A 185 17.58 18.25 -13.52
N VAL A 186 17.51 17.28 -12.60
CA VAL A 186 17.74 17.52 -11.17
C VAL A 186 19.25 17.53 -10.88
N LYS A 187 19.72 18.55 -10.15
CA LYS A 187 21.13 18.72 -9.80
C LYS A 187 21.65 17.64 -8.84
N MET A 188 20.83 17.27 -7.84
CA MET A 188 21.21 16.32 -6.80
C MET A 188 20.55 14.97 -7.05
N LYS A 189 21.34 13.92 -7.14
CA LYS A 189 20.89 12.53 -7.29
C LYS A 189 21.04 11.78 -5.99
N TYR A 190 20.08 10.93 -5.65
CA TYR A 190 20.03 10.16 -4.40
C TYR A 190 19.79 8.68 -4.65
N GLY A 191 20.10 7.85 -3.66
CA GLY A 191 19.86 6.42 -3.71
C GLY A 191 20.64 5.67 -4.78
N LEU A 192 21.86 6.13 -5.10
CA LEU A 192 22.73 5.61 -6.17
C LEU A 192 23.34 4.25 -5.81
N GLY A 193 22.54 3.19 -5.84
CA GLY A 193 23.02 1.82 -5.74
C GLY A 193 23.34 1.31 -4.33
N GLN A 194 23.27 2.14 -3.31
CA GLN A 194 23.50 1.71 -1.92
C GLN A 194 22.30 0.91 -1.40
N THR A 195 22.56 -0.34 -1.02
CA THR A 195 21.53 -1.18 -0.39
C THR A 195 21.45 -0.94 1.11
N PHE A 196 20.24 -1.13 1.68
CA PHE A 196 20.08 -1.10 3.13
C PHE A 196 20.82 -2.26 3.79
N ASN A 197 21.60 -1.95 4.82
CA ASN A 197 22.16 -2.97 5.71
C ASN A 197 21.11 -3.32 6.77
N LEU A 198 20.18 -4.21 6.40
CA LEU A 198 19.13 -4.63 7.30
C LEU A 198 19.63 -5.74 8.23
N PRO A 199 19.26 -5.73 9.52
CA PRO A 199 19.50 -6.88 10.40
C PRO A 199 18.89 -8.12 9.78
N GLN A 200 19.60 -9.25 9.84
CA GLN A 200 19.03 -10.54 9.43
C GLN A 200 17.77 -10.81 10.27
N PRO A 201 16.66 -11.29 9.67
CA PRO A 201 15.49 -11.67 10.45
C PRO A 201 15.93 -12.70 11.49
N LYS A 202 15.56 -12.45 12.75
CA LYS A 202 15.78 -13.45 13.80
C LYS A 202 15.07 -14.74 13.35
N PRO A 203 15.72 -15.90 13.46
CA PRO A 203 15.06 -17.16 13.14
C PRO A 203 13.75 -17.23 13.95
N SER A 204 12.65 -17.50 13.25
CA SER A 204 11.35 -17.68 13.89
C SER A 204 11.50 -18.61 15.09
N PRO A 205 10.94 -18.30 16.27
CA PRO A 205 10.96 -19.24 17.38
C PRO A 205 10.41 -20.56 16.84
N GLY A 206 11.26 -21.60 16.86
CA GLY A 206 10.91 -22.92 16.34
C GLY A 206 9.57 -23.34 16.93
N LYS A 207 8.75 -24.03 16.12
CA LYS A 207 7.49 -24.59 16.63
C LYS A 207 7.77 -25.19 18.01
N PRO A 208 6.95 -24.90 19.04
CA PRO A 208 7.15 -25.48 20.35
C PRO A 208 7.29 -27.00 20.16
N LYS A 209 8.38 -27.55 20.69
CA LYS A 209 8.61 -29.00 20.66
C LYS A 209 7.39 -29.66 21.30
N PRO A 210 6.82 -30.75 20.71
CA PRO A 210 5.71 -31.46 21.34
C PRO A 210 6.13 -31.80 22.75
N VAL A 211 5.30 -31.46 23.72
CA VAL A 211 5.52 -31.84 25.11
C VAL A 211 5.35 -33.36 25.15
N PRO A 212 6.35 -34.12 25.57
CA PRO A 212 6.20 -35.59 25.67
C PRO A 212 5.08 -35.89 26.65
N GLY A 213 4.05 -36.63 26.19
CA GLY A 213 2.98 -37.14 27.04
C GLY A 213 1.61 -36.49 26.89
N VAL A 214 1.38 -35.57 25.95
CA VAL A 214 0.04 -35.06 25.64
C VAL A 214 -0.37 -35.53 24.25
N SER A 215 -1.13 -36.61 24.18
CA SER A 215 -1.82 -37.06 22.97
C SER A 215 -3.03 -36.18 22.71
N VAL A 216 -3.10 -35.60 21.50
CA VAL A 216 -4.15 -34.66 21.04
C VAL A 216 -5.40 -35.44 20.52
N GLU A 217 -5.68 -36.64 21.08
CA GLU A 217 -6.79 -37.47 20.59
C GLU A 217 -8.11 -37.37 21.38
N ALA A 218 -8.27 -36.33 22.20
CA ALA A 218 -9.46 -36.26 23.07
C ALA A 218 -10.14 -34.89 23.00
N LEU A 219 -10.41 -34.31 21.82
CA LEU A 219 -11.32 -33.16 21.66
C LEU A 219 -11.89 -33.09 20.23
N THR A 220 -12.67 -34.12 19.87
CA THR A 220 -13.70 -33.99 18.82
C THR A 220 -15.02 -34.47 19.41
N PRO A 221 -16.06 -33.61 19.49
CA PRO A 221 -17.41 -34.03 19.77
C PRO A 221 -18.03 -34.75 18.58
#